data_29ae69d14cb07c0daba91a870c6cec45
#
_entry.id   29ae69d14cb07c0daba91a870c6cec45
#
_cell.length_a   1.000
_cell.length_b   1.000
_cell.length_c   1.000
_cell.angle_alpha   90.00
_cell.angle_beta   90.00
_cell.angle_gamma   90.00
#
_symmetry.space_group_name_H-M   'P 1'
#
loop_
_entity.id
_entity.type
_entity.pdbx_description
1 polymer ?
#
loop_
_entity_poly.entity_id
_entity_poly.type
_entity_poly.pdbx_seq_one_letter_code
_entity_poly.pdbx_strand_id
1 'polypeptide(L)'
;MRLSDGGRLIAFTLLSASIAQPGFAAKFNDLEHTRIDYPRPADLPSDAAMEAAGAVIGKIDIDVRNIFDESDQRETNKLYRLADRLHIRTKPSTIRAQLLFKSGEKYQARKLAETERALRLLTFIYDARVVPVHYADGKVEIKVITKDVWTLSPGISFGRSGGTNSTKFNLEEENLLGWGKTVQVSRGSTVDRTSNTVALTDPNVFGSHWTSAVSYSDSSDGSQRAALIQHPFYSLDTTWSAKIVGLSFDRTVSRYNLGNIVDQFNDNQSAYELSGGLSNGYIDGWTRRWTFGMRYDRNIFLPTPGTSTPT
;
A
#
# COMPACT_ATOMS: atom_id res chain seq x y z
N MET A 1 -9.56 -27.11 -39.80
CA MET A 1 -10.15 -27.21 -38.47
C MET A 1 -9.18 -27.91 -37.54
N ARG A 2 -8.31 -27.16 -36.90
CA ARG A 2 -7.45 -27.59 -35.76
C ARG A 2 -7.24 -26.37 -34.89
N LEU A 3 -7.90 -26.37 -33.76
CA LEU A 3 -7.69 -25.45 -32.64
C LEU A 3 -6.36 -25.86 -31.99
N SER A 4 -5.42 -24.94 -31.89
CA SER A 4 -4.26 -25.09 -31.03
C SER A 4 -4.39 -24.08 -29.88
N ASP A 5 -4.84 -24.59 -28.75
CA ASP A 5 -4.77 -23.93 -27.45
C ASP A 5 -3.31 -23.66 -27.10
N GLY A 6 -2.97 -22.40 -27.05
CA GLY A 6 -1.72 -21.90 -26.50
C GLY A 6 -2.03 -20.91 -25.38
N GLY A 7 -2.58 -21.40 -24.27
CA GLY A 7 -2.75 -20.61 -23.05
C GLY A 7 -1.40 -20.19 -22.48
N ARG A 8 -0.88 -19.02 -22.87
CA ARG A 8 0.24 -18.38 -22.17
C ARG A 8 -0.33 -17.70 -20.92
N LEU A 9 -0.01 -18.27 -19.77
CA LEU A 9 -0.16 -17.63 -18.47
C LEU A 9 0.75 -16.39 -18.47
N ILE A 10 0.21 -15.23 -18.86
CA ILE A 10 0.87 -13.96 -18.63
C ILE A 10 0.56 -13.59 -17.18
N ALA A 11 1.53 -13.82 -16.31
CA ALA A 11 1.50 -13.30 -14.96
C ALA A 11 1.52 -11.75 -15.05
N PHE A 12 0.35 -11.14 -14.94
CA PHE A 12 0.26 -9.71 -14.76
C PHE A 12 0.68 -9.39 -13.33
N THR A 13 1.91 -8.95 -13.19
CA THR A 13 2.34 -8.18 -12.03
C THR A 13 1.71 -6.78 -12.15
N LEU A 14 0.46 -6.68 -11.73
CA LEU A 14 -0.19 -5.39 -11.53
C LEU A 14 0.57 -4.65 -10.43
N LEU A 15 1.09 -3.49 -10.79
CA LEU A 15 1.87 -2.63 -9.90
C LEU A 15 3.07 -3.35 -9.25
N SER A 16 3.80 -4.13 -10.00
CA SER A 16 5.12 -4.43 -9.57
C SER A 16 5.92 -3.16 -9.66
N ALA A 17 6.02 -2.59 -8.48
CA ALA A 17 7.26 -2.08 -7.99
C ALA A 17 8.11 -1.47 -9.11
N SER A 18 7.98 -0.20 -9.31
CA SER A 18 9.20 0.55 -9.41
C SER A 18 10.10 -0.05 -8.33
N ILE A 19 11.15 -0.77 -8.71
CA ILE A 19 12.30 -0.94 -7.86
C ILE A 19 12.77 0.50 -7.66
N ALA A 20 12.20 1.18 -6.67
CA ALA A 20 12.72 2.42 -6.17
C ALA A 20 14.14 2.05 -5.74
N GLN A 21 15.12 2.52 -6.47
CA GLN A 21 16.47 2.54 -5.91
C GLN A 21 16.33 3.31 -4.60
N PRO A 22 16.99 2.86 -3.51
CA PRO A 22 16.90 3.51 -2.23
C PRO A 22 17.24 4.99 -2.41
N GLY A 23 16.19 5.80 -2.45
CA GLY A 23 16.29 7.24 -2.59
C GLY A 23 16.66 7.89 -1.25
N PHE A 24 16.52 9.20 -1.18
CA PHE A 24 16.79 9.99 0.02
C PHE A 24 16.01 9.47 1.25
N ALA A 25 14.78 8.99 1.07
CA ALA A 25 13.96 8.40 2.12
C ALA A 25 14.59 7.14 2.73
N ALA A 26 15.17 6.24 1.91
CA ALA A 26 15.84 5.04 2.42
C ALA A 26 17.02 5.40 3.34
N LYS A 27 17.75 6.49 3.05
CA LYS A 27 18.84 6.94 3.93
C LYS A 27 18.36 7.44 5.29
N PHE A 28 17.17 8.07 5.37
CA PHE A 28 16.60 8.46 6.66
C PHE A 28 16.01 7.27 7.42
N ASN A 29 15.51 6.27 6.71
CA ASN A 29 14.94 5.07 7.30
C ASN A 29 16.00 4.03 7.72
N ASP A 30 17.20 4.09 7.14
CA ASP A 30 18.38 3.28 7.55
C ASP A 30 19.10 3.82 8.79
N LEU A 31 18.73 5.01 9.30
CA LEU A 31 19.22 5.50 10.56
C LEU A 31 18.71 4.61 11.70
N GLU A 32 19.54 4.30 12.68
CA GLU A 32 19.16 3.52 13.85
C GLU A 32 18.02 4.20 14.62
N HIS A 33 16.78 3.91 14.25
CA HIS A 33 15.62 4.34 14.98
C HIS A 33 15.41 3.45 16.20
N THR A 34 15.21 4.07 17.35
CA THR A 34 14.88 3.35 18.57
C THR A 34 13.45 2.81 18.48
N ARG A 35 13.26 1.51 18.70
CA ARG A 35 11.93 0.93 18.85
C ARG A 35 11.21 1.48 20.07
N ILE A 36 9.88 1.43 20.02
CA ILE A 36 9.05 1.88 21.13
C ILE A 36 9.27 0.93 22.32
N ASP A 37 9.93 1.42 23.35
CA ASP A 37 10.00 0.72 24.65
C ASP A 37 8.83 1.21 25.53
N TYR A 38 7.79 0.41 25.59
CA TYR A 38 6.64 0.66 26.45
C TYR A 38 6.17 -0.70 27.01
N PRO A 39 6.69 -1.08 28.18
CA PRO A 39 6.32 -2.35 28.81
C PRO A 39 4.88 -2.30 29.32
N ARG A 40 4.26 -3.47 29.36
CA ARG A 40 2.97 -3.64 30.02
C ARG A 40 3.13 -3.38 31.53
N PRO A 41 2.23 -2.62 32.18
CA PRO A 41 2.23 -2.45 33.64
C PRO A 41 2.16 -3.81 34.35
N ALA A 42 3.02 -3.98 35.39
CA ALA A 42 3.16 -5.26 36.10
C ALA A 42 1.97 -5.59 37.03
N ASP A 43 1.20 -4.57 37.41
CA ASP A 43 0.03 -4.67 38.29
C ASP A 43 -1.25 -5.12 37.57
N LEU A 44 -1.22 -5.23 36.23
CA LEU A 44 -2.37 -5.68 35.47
C LEU A 44 -2.55 -7.21 35.55
N PRO A 45 -3.80 -7.71 35.64
CA PRO A 45 -4.10 -9.13 35.50
C PRO A 45 -3.58 -9.67 34.16
N SER A 46 -3.33 -10.97 34.08
CA SER A 46 -2.95 -11.60 32.82
C SER A 46 -4.05 -11.44 31.74
N ASP A 47 -3.69 -11.50 30.46
CA ASP A 47 -4.65 -11.44 29.37
C ASP A 47 -5.74 -12.51 29.50
N ALA A 48 -5.35 -13.75 29.84
CA ALA A 48 -6.28 -14.83 30.04
C ALA A 48 -7.25 -14.58 31.20
N ALA A 49 -6.78 -13.93 32.29
CA ALA A 49 -7.64 -13.57 33.42
C ALA A 49 -8.67 -12.48 33.03
N MET A 50 -8.25 -11.49 32.27
CA MET A 50 -9.15 -10.42 31.78
C MET A 50 -10.17 -10.98 30.79
N GLU A 51 -9.75 -11.86 29.86
CA GLU A 51 -10.65 -12.54 28.92
C GLU A 51 -11.66 -13.43 29.63
N ALA A 52 -11.20 -14.24 30.60
CA ALA A 52 -12.08 -15.09 31.41
C ALA A 52 -13.08 -14.31 32.26
N ALA A 53 -12.70 -13.12 32.76
CA ALA A 53 -13.58 -12.21 33.47
C ALA A 53 -14.58 -11.49 32.53
N GLY A 54 -14.49 -11.69 31.21
CA GLY A 54 -15.36 -11.02 30.23
C GLY A 54 -15.09 -9.51 30.15
N ALA A 55 -13.85 -9.08 30.40
CA ALA A 55 -13.46 -7.68 30.36
C ALA A 55 -13.83 -7.00 29.05
N VAL A 56 -14.17 -5.73 29.11
CA VAL A 56 -14.58 -4.90 27.97
C VAL A 56 -13.55 -3.79 27.73
N ILE A 57 -13.27 -3.48 26.47
CA ILE A 57 -12.38 -2.39 26.12
C ILE A 57 -13.02 -1.06 26.50
N GLY A 58 -12.38 -0.31 27.35
CA GLY A 58 -12.76 1.01 27.79
C GLY A 58 -12.23 2.11 26.87
N LYS A 59 -11.43 3.01 27.45
CA LYS A 59 -10.77 4.10 26.71
C LYS A 59 -9.65 3.55 25.82
N ILE A 60 -9.55 4.10 24.60
CA ILE A 60 -8.44 3.86 23.69
C ILE A 60 -7.70 5.19 23.51
N ASP A 61 -6.49 5.26 24.03
CA ASP A 61 -5.58 6.40 23.92
C ASP A 61 -4.60 6.15 22.76
N ILE A 62 -4.49 7.12 21.84
CA ILE A 62 -3.61 7.00 20.65
C ILE A 62 -2.54 8.08 20.74
N ASP A 63 -1.30 7.63 20.88
CA ASP A 63 -0.10 8.45 20.95
C ASP A 63 0.72 8.27 19.66
N VAL A 64 0.68 9.27 18.78
CA VAL A 64 1.43 9.30 17.53
C VAL A 64 2.71 10.09 17.75
N ARG A 65 3.85 9.40 17.67
CA ARG A 65 5.18 9.99 17.83
C ARG A 65 5.75 10.37 16.47
N ASN A 66 6.61 11.39 16.49
CA ASN A 66 7.31 11.85 15.29
C ASN A 66 8.37 10.83 14.85
N ILE A 67 9.09 11.11 13.77
CA ILE A 67 10.14 10.25 13.19
C ILE A 67 11.26 10.06 14.20
N PHE A 68 11.72 11.15 14.83
CA PHE A 68 12.83 11.14 15.78
C PHE A 68 12.32 11.47 17.19
N ASP A 69 12.98 10.90 18.19
CA ASP A 69 12.73 11.19 19.61
C ASP A 69 13.73 12.26 20.08
N GLU A 70 13.25 13.50 20.25
CA GLU A 70 14.07 14.62 20.72
C GLU A 70 14.65 14.39 22.13
N SER A 71 14.13 13.44 22.90
CA SER A 71 14.66 13.05 24.21
C SER A 71 15.86 12.09 24.12
N ASP A 72 16.04 11.40 22.99
CA ASP A 72 17.18 10.53 22.73
C ASP A 72 18.37 11.34 22.17
N GLN A 73 19.48 11.38 22.91
CA GLN A 73 20.69 12.10 22.48
C GLN A 73 21.22 11.66 21.11
N ARG A 74 20.93 10.42 20.68
CA ARG A 74 21.32 9.88 19.38
C ARG A 74 20.49 10.48 18.24
N GLU A 75 19.28 10.93 18.54
CA GLU A 75 18.31 11.46 17.58
C GLU A 75 18.20 13.01 17.60
N THR A 76 19.13 13.75 18.27
CA THR A 76 19.02 15.20 18.50
C THR A 76 19.81 16.11 17.54
N ASN A 77 20.31 15.60 16.43
CA ASN A 77 21.09 16.41 15.52
C ASN A 77 20.21 17.42 14.72
N LYS A 78 20.85 18.47 14.14
CA LYS A 78 20.13 19.55 13.42
C LYS A 78 19.32 19.04 12.22
N LEU A 79 19.80 17.98 11.54
CA LEU A 79 19.10 17.39 10.40
C LEU A 79 17.82 16.66 10.83
N TYR A 80 17.85 15.97 11.95
CA TYR A 80 16.70 15.26 12.50
C TYR A 80 15.60 16.23 12.92
N ARG A 81 15.96 17.32 13.60
CA ARG A 81 15.01 18.40 13.93
C ARG A 81 14.43 19.09 12.70
N LEU A 82 15.20 19.23 11.62
CA LEU A 82 14.66 19.77 10.37
C LEU A 82 13.66 18.77 9.73
N ALA A 83 14.00 17.49 9.72
CA ALA A 83 13.10 16.46 9.23
C ALA A 83 11.78 16.42 10.02
N ASP A 84 11.84 16.43 11.34
CA ASP A 84 10.64 16.48 12.20
C ASP A 84 9.77 17.73 11.99
N ARG A 85 10.37 18.87 11.66
CA ARG A 85 9.62 20.10 11.35
C ARG A 85 8.95 20.06 9.99
N LEU A 86 9.52 19.35 9.03
CA LEU A 86 8.97 19.23 7.68
C LEU A 86 7.99 18.07 7.57
N HIS A 87 8.08 17.11 8.49
CA HIS A 87 7.20 15.95 8.52
C HIS A 87 5.81 16.31 9.02
N ILE A 88 4.79 15.86 8.32
CA ILE A 88 3.39 15.95 8.76
C ILE A 88 3.03 14.65 9.47
N ARG A 89 2.94 14.71 10.79
CA ARG A 89 2.62 13.54 11.62
C ARG A 89 1.31 12.89 11.21
N THR A 90 1.28 11.57 11.29
CA THR A 90 0.07 10.77 11.10
C THR A 90 -1.03 11.22 12.05
N LYS A 91 -2.24 11.39 11.55
CA LYS A 91 -3.38 11.79 12.39
C LYS A 91 -3.85 10.62 13.27
N PRO A 92 -4.23 10.87 14.53
CA PRO A 92 -4.80 9.82 15.40
C PRO A 92 -6.02 9.14 14.78
N SER A 93 -6.80 9.84 13.96
CA SER A 93 -7.93 9.27 13.22
C SER A 93 -7.50 8.23 12.19
N THR A 94 -6.35 8.43 11.54
CA THR A 94 -5.76 7.48 10.59
C THR A 94 -5.36 6.18 11.29
N ILE A 95 -4.71 6.28 12.46
CA ILE A 95 -4.37 5.11 13.27
C ILE A 95 -5.65 4.42 13.79
N ARG A 96 -6.63 5.20 14.25
CA ARG A 96 -7.91 4.66 14.74
C ARG A 96 -8.64 3.83 13.68
N ALA A 97 -8.57 4.22 12.41
CA ALA A 97 -9.18 3.50 11.29
C ALA A 97 -8.53 2.11 11.04
N GLN A 98 -7.33 1.87 11.55
CA GLN A 98 -6.61 0.60 11.43
C GLN A 98 -6.85 -0.37 12.58
N LEU A 99 -7.50 0.08 13.66
CA LEU A 99 -7.71 -0.77 14.83
C LEU A 99 -8.71 -1.88 14.53
N LEU A 100 -8.40 -3.10 14.95
CA LEU A 100 -9.25 -4.28 14.81
C LEU A 100 -10.20 -4.46 16.01
N PHE A 101 -10.29 -3.46 16.87
CA PHE A 101 -11.16 -3.43 18.05
C PHE A 101 -11.67 -2.01 18.31
N LYS A 102 -12.76 -1.91 19.07
CA LYS A 102 -13.39 -0.65 19.45
C LYS A 102 -13.70 -0.63 20.94
N SER A 103 -13.89 0.58 21.50
CA SER A 103 -14.43 0.75 22.83
C SER A 103 -15.82 0.09 22.93
N GLY A 104 -16.09 -0.62 24.02
CA GLY A 104 -17.31 -1.38 24.24
C GLY A 104 -17.25 -2.84 23.76
N GLU A 105 -16.24 -3.25 22.99
CA GLU A 105 -16.04 -4.64 22.59
C GLU A 105 -15.38 -5.46 23.71
N LYS A 106 -15.60 -6.78 23.69
CA LYS A 106 -14.90 -7.70 24.58
C LYS A 106 -13.40 -7.66 24.34
N TYR A 107 -12.65 -7.62 25.43
CA TYR A 107 -11.20 -7.67 25.37
C TYR A 107 -10.72 -9.01 24.78
N GLN A 108 -9.82 -8.93 23.83
CA GLN A 108 -9.14 -10.07 23.21
C GLN A 108 -7.69 -9.69 22.92
N ALA A 109 -6.75 -10.28 23.66
CA ALA A 109 -5.32 -10.02 23.51
C ALA A 109 -4.81 -10.29 22.08
N ARG A 110 -5.38 -11.30 21.42
CA ARG A 110 -5.10 -11.62 20.02
C ARG A 110 -5.36 -10.43 19.09
N LYS A 111 -6.51 -9.72 19.25
CA LYS A 111 -6.84 -8.54 18.41
C LYS A 111 -5.87 -7.40 18.63
N LEU A 112 -5.38 -7.21 19.84
CA LEU A 112 -4.35 -6.20 20.14
C LEU A 112 -3.03 -6.56 19.42
N ALA A 113 -2.57 -7.79 19.56
CA ALA A 113 -1.34 -8.27 18.92
C ALA A 113 -1.44 -8.25 17.38
N GLU A 114 -2.61 -8.55 16.83
CA GLU A 114 -2.88 -8.49 15.39
C GLU A 114 -2.88 -7.03 14.89
N THR A 115 -3.52 -6.12 15.63
CA THR A 115 -3.48 -4.68 15.33
C THR A 115 -2.06 -4.12 15.36
N GLU A 116 -1.27 -4.48 16.38
CA GLU A 116 0.12 -4.05 16.49
C GLU A 116 0.93 -4.49 15.25
N ARG A 117 0.76 -5.74 14.81
CA ARG A 117 1.39 -6.24 13.58
C ARG A 117 0.90 -5.53 12.33
N ALA A 118 -0.42 -5.30 12.23
CA ALA A 118 -1.01 -4.58 11.08
C ALA A 118 -0.50 -3.15 10.98
N LEU A 119 -0.39 -2.44 12.10
CA LEU A 119 0.16 -1.08 12.14
C LEU A 119 1.63 -1.04 11.69
N ARG A 120 2.45 -2.02 12.07
CA ARG A 120 3.86 -2.12 11.64
C ARG A 120 4.03 -2.45 10.16
N LEU A 121 2.99 -2.91 9.48
CA LEU A 121 3.04 -3.17 8.03
C LEU A 121 2.69 -1.92 7.19
N LEU A 122 2.24 -0.84 7.83
CA LEU A 122 1.98 0.41 7.14
C LEU A 122 3.30 1.09 6.76
N THR A 123 3.41 1.54 5.52
CA THR A 123 4.66 2.12 4.98
C THR A 123 5.08 3.43 5.67
N PHE A 124 4.12 4.11 6.31
CA PHE A 124 4.34 5.36 7.03
C PHE A 124 4.55 5.20 8.54
N ILE A 125 4.57 3.96 9.06
CA ILE A 125 4.81 3.65 10.48
C ILE A 125 6.11 2.84 10.61
N TYR A 126 7.03 3.36 11.41
CA TYR A 126 8.27 2.66 11.75
C TYR A 126 8.06 1.55 12.79
N ASP A 127 7.35 1.87 13.86
CA ASP A 127 7.03 0.92 14.93
C ASP A 127 5.68 1.23 15.58
N ALA A 128 5.08 0.22 16.16
CA ALA A 128 3.81 0.32 16.86
C ALA A 128 3.78 -0.57 18.10
N ARG A 129 3.12 -0.10 19.17
CA ARG A 129 2.82 -0.87 20.38
C ARG A 129 1.35 -0.70 20.73
N VAL A 130 0.70 -1.81 21.04
CA VAL A 130 -0.70 -1.85 21.47
C VAL A 130 -0.78 -2.64 22.77
N VAL A 131 -0.97 -1.94 23.87
CA VAL A 131 -0.87 -2.53 25.22
C VAL A 131 -2.04 -2.13 26.12
N PRO A 132 -2.55 -3.03 26.96
CA PRO A 132 -3.43 -2.66 28.07
C PRO A 132 -2.61 -1.86 29.09
N VAL A 133 -3.18 -0.77 29.61
CA VAL A 133 -2.52 0.12 30.56
C VAL A 133 -3.23 0.27 31.91
N HIS A 134 -4.52 -0.04 31.95
CA HIS A 134 -5.31 0.02 33.17
C HIS A 134 -6.48 -0.95 33.11
N TYR A 135 -6.83 -1.56 34.25
CA TYR A 135 -7.98 -2.43 34.40
C TYR A 135 -8.73 -2.10 35.70
N ALA A 136 -9.97 -1.68 35.57
CA ALA A 136 -10.87 -1.42 36.68
C ALA A 136 -12.33 -1.63 36.25
N ASP A 137 -13.17 -2.07 37.17
CA ASP A 137 -14.63 -2.24 36.96
C ASP A 137 -14.99 -3.04 35.70
N GLY A 138 -14.20 -4.09 35.40
CA GLY A 138 -14.39 -4.91 34.19
C GLY A 138 -13.99 -4.22 32.88
N LYS A 139 -13.37 -3.05 32.92
CA LYS A 139 -12.92 -2.31 31.74
C LYS A 139 -11.41 -2.27 31.63
N VAL A 140 -10.92 -2.51 30.42
CA VAL A 140 -9.50 -2.45 30.06
C VAL A 140 -9.25 -1.18 29.24
N GLU A 141 -8.39 -0.29 29.70
CA GLU A 141 -7.92 0.83 28.91
C GLU A 141 -6.73 0.40 28.05
N ILE A 142 -6.75 0.80 26.77
CA ILE A 142 -5.72 0.42 25.78
C ILE A 142 -4.94 1.68 25.37
N LYS A 143 -3.63 1.55 25.35
CA LYS A 143 -2.73 2.54 24.74
C LYS A 143 -2.20 2.01 23.41
N VAL A 144 -2.37 2.80 22.36
CA VAL A 144 -1.83 2.58 21.02
C VAL A 144 -0.75 3.63 20.79
N ILE A 145 0.49 3.19 20.62
CA ILE A 145 1.62 4.08 20.39
C ILE A 145 2.17 3.75 19.02
N THR A 146 2.34 4.76 18.17
CA THR A 146 2.97 4.62 16.86
C THR A 146 4.12 5.60 16.72
N LYS A 147 5.16 5.21 16.00
CA LYS A 147 6.27 6.09 15.60
C LYS A 147 6.27 6.18 14.08
N ASP A 148 6.21 7.38 13.55
CA ASP A 148 6.18 7.64 12.11
C ASP A 148 7.56 7.37 11.48
N VAL A 149 7.58 7.30 10.16
CA VAL A 149 8.77 7.23 9.32
C VAL A 149 8.73 8.36 8.30
N TRP A 150 9.86 8.70 7.69
CA TRP A 150 9.90 9.66 6.59
C TRP A 150 9.23 9.10 5.34
N THR A 151 8.20 9.77 4.84
CA THR A 151 7.29 9.25 3.79
C THR A 151 7.49 9.88 2.41
N LEU A 152 8.17 11.04 2.33
CA LEU A 152 8.43 11.70 1.05
C LEU A 152 9.66 11.10 0.36
N SER A 153 9.45 10.48 -0.79
CA SER A 153 10.48 9.76 -1.55
C SER A 153 10.69 10.36 -2.94
N PRO A 154 11.62 11.31 -3.13
CA PRO A 154 12.05 11.72 -4.45
C PRO A 154 13.01 10.67 -5.04
N GLY A 155 12.79 10.32 -6.31
CA GLY A 155 13.63 9.36 -7.03
C GLY A 155 14.02 9.87 -8.40
N ILE A 156 15.29 9.68 -8.78
CA ILE A 156 15.80 9.94 -10.12
C ILE A 156 16.57 8.72 -10.57
N SER A 157 16.30 8.23 -11.76
CA SER A 157 17.06 7.14 -12.36
C SER A 157 17.47 7.47 -13.80
N PHE A 158 18.67 7.03 -14.16
CA PHE A 158 19.22 7.14 -15.50
C PHE A 158 19.63 5.75 -15.96
N GLY A 159 19.31 5.43 -17.17
CA GLY A 159 19.70 4.18 -17.81
C GLY A 159 20.21 4.42 -19.21
N ARG A 160 21.07 3.51 -19.71
CA ARG A 160 21.50 3.47 -21.10
C ARG A 160 21.51 2.02 -21.58
N SER A 161 20.83 1.76 -22.68
CA SER A 161 20.78 0.45 -23.29
C SER A 161 20.73 0.60 -24.82
N GLY A 162 21.52 -0.17 -25.55
CA GLY A 162 21.51 -0.15 -27.01
C GLY A 162 21.83 1.19 -27.64
N GLY A 163 22.63 2.05 -26.98
CA GLY A 163 22.97 3.39 -27.48
C GLY A 163 21.96 4.48 -27.14
N THR A 164 20.85 4.13 -26.49
CA THR A 164 19.77 5.07 -26.13
C THR A 164 19.74 5.30 -24.64
N ASN A 165 19.33 6.52 -24.25
CA ASN A 165 19.23 6.94 -22.85
C ASN A 165 17.78 6.82 -22.38
N SER A 166 17.60 6.43 -21.10
CA SER A 166 16.33 6.51 -20.39
C SER A 166 16.50 7.36 -19.14
N THR A 167 15.47 8.11 -18.81
CA THR A 167 15.44 8.95 -17.60
C THR A 167 14.08 8.76 -16.93
N LYS A 168 14.08 8.64 -15.60
CA LYS A 168 12.84 8.64 -14.83
C LYS A 168 13.01 9.53 -13.61
N PHE A 169 12.04 10.41 -13.39
CA PHE A 169 11.81 11.15 -12.17
C PHE A 169 10.58 10.60 -11.48
N ASN A 170 10.62 10.43 -10.17
CA ASN A 170 9.51 9.99 -9.33
C ASN A 170 9.45 10.83 -8.06
N LEU A 171 8.26 11.21 -7.65
CA LEU A 171 8.00 11.81 -6.35
C LEU A 171 6.81 11.07 -5.74
N GLU A 172 7.01 10.52 -4.57
CA GLU A 172 6.00 9.74 -3.85
C GLU A 172 5.89 10.24 -2.41
N GLU A 173 4.67 10.45 -1.95
CA GLU A 173 4.34 10.74 -0.57
C GLU A 173 3.36 9.68 -0.07
N GLU A 174 3.77 8.89 0.92
CA GLU A 174 3.00 7.73 1.42
C GLU A 174 2.05 8.07 2.57
N ASN A 175 2.12 9.29 3.10
CA ASN A 175 1.27 9.74 4.20
C ASN A 175 0.74 11.16 3.99
N LEU A 176 0.17 11.40 2.83
CA LEU A 176 -0.31 12.72 2.43
C LEU A 176 -1.14 13.38 3.54
N LEU A 177 -0.66 14.52 4.04
CA LEU A 177 -1.30 15.31 5.11
C LEU A 177 -1.62 14.52 6.39
N GLY A 178 -0.90 13.43 6.65
CA GLY A 178 -1.10 12.56 7.82
C GLY A 178 -2.33 11.64 7.72
N TRP A 179 -2.89 11.47 6.52
CA TRP A 179 -4.07 10.64 6.28
C TRP A 179 -3.77 9.20 5.88
N GLY A 180 -2.49 8.81 5.80
CA GLY A 180 -2.07 7.49 5.33
C GLY A 180 -2.42 7.22 3.87
N LYS A 181 -2.58 8.27 3.06
CA LYS A 181 -2.85 8.16 1.62
C LYS A 181 -1.57 8.36 0.84
N THR A 182 -1.39 7.56 -0.21
CA THR A 182 -0.21 7.66 -1.08
C THR A 182 -0.55 8.46 -2.32
N VAL A 183 0.28 9.43 -2.64
CA VAL A 183 0.27 10.15 -3.93
C VAL A 183 1.61 9.95 -4.60
N GLN A 184 1.58 9.55 -5.87
CA GLN A 184 2.77 9.39 -6.69
C GLN A 184 2.62 10.21 -7.97
N VAL A 185 3.69 10.94 -8.31
CA VAL A 185 3.84 11.63 -9.60
C VAL A 185 5.16 11.19 -10.21
N SER A 186 5.13 10.76 -11.47
CA SER A 186 6.36 10.38 -12.17
C SER A 186 6.38 10.84 -13.61
N ARG A 187 7.58 11.13 -14.12
CA ARG A 187 7.86 11.37 -15.51
C ARG A 187 8.99 10.46 -15.97
N GLY A 188 8.73 9.68 -17.00
CA GLY A 188 9.72 8.79 -17.60
C GLY A 188 9.92 9.10 -19.07
N SER A 189 11.15 8.94 -19.56
CA SER A 189 11.48 8.99 -20.99
C SER A 189 12.34 7.81 -21.34
N THR A 190 11.93 7.10 -22.38
CA THR A 190 12.65 5.96 -22.97
C THR A 190 12.78 6.20 -24.48
N VAL A 191 13.35 5.22 -25.20
CA VAL A 191 13.41 5.25 -26.69
C VAL A 191 12.03 5.36 -27.30
N ASP A 192 11.07 4.62 -26.76
CA ASP A 192 9.75 4.45 -27.37
C ASP A 192 8.76 5.52 -26.91
N ARG A 193 8.91 6.03 -25.69
CA ARG A 193 7.90 6.95 -25.14
C ARG A 193 8.42 7.86 -24.05
N THR A 194 7.75 8.99 -23.92
CA THR A 194 7.76 9.83 -22.73
C THR A 194 6.39 9.73 -22.06
N SER A 195 6.35 9.46 -20.76
CA SER A 195 5.10 9.32 -20.01
C SER A 195 5.10 10.16 -18.74
N ASN A 196 3.94 10.74 -18.43
CA ASN A 196 3.65 11.40 -17.16
C ASN A 196 2.57 10.59 -16.46
N THR A 197 2.82 10.18 -15.21
CA THR A 197 1.91 9.33 -14.45
C THR A 197 1.56 10.00 -13.13
N VAL A 198 0.28 9.95 -12.76
CA VAL A 198 -0.23 10.30 -11.43
C VAL A 198 -0.97 9.10 -10.87
N ALA A 199 -0.71 8.76 -9.62
CA ALA A 199 -1.42 7.71 -8.90
C ALA A 199 -1.82 8.18 -7.51
N LEU A 200 -2.98 7.73 -7.05
CA LEU A 200 -3.50 7.96 -5.70
C LEU A 200 -3.97 6.63 -5.13
N THR A 201 -3.57 6.34 -3.89
CA THR A 201 -4.05 5.19 -3.12
C THR A 201 -4.61 5.66 -1.79
N ASP A 202 -5.80 5.20 -1.45
CA ASP A 202 -6.43 5.39 -0.13
C ASP A 202 -6.67 4.01 0.48
N PRO A 203 -5.89 3.58 1.48
CA PRO A 203 -6.04 2.28 2.11
C PRO A 203 -7.26 2.19 3.05
N ASN A 204 -7.87 3.34 3.40
CA ASN A 204 -8.98 3.42 4.37
C ASN A 204 -10.06 4.41 3.91
N VAL A 205 -10.70 4.11 2.81
CA VAL A 205 -11.77 4.96 2.25
C VAL A 205 -12.84 5.25 3.31
N PHE A 206 -13.04 6.53 3.60
CA PHE A 206 -13.95 7.02 4.65
C PHE A 206 -13.68 6.42 6.05
N GLY A 207 -12.43 6.09 6.37
CA GLY A 207 -12.07 5.50 7.67
C GLY A 207 -12.52 4.04 7.85
N SER A 208 -12.80 3.35 6.75
CA SER A 208 -13.17 1.93 6.72
C SER A 208 -11.96 1.08 6.30
N HIS A 209 -12.15 -0.24 6.21
CA HIS A 209 -11.15 -1.16 5.67
C HIS A 209 -11.28 -1.37 4.14
N TRP A 210 -11.94 -0.46 3.46
CA TRP A 210 -11.93 -0.41 2.00
C TRP A 210 -10.66 0.31 1.52
N THR A 211 -10.03 -0.26 0.52
CA THR A 211 -8.91 0.34 -0.19
C THR A 211 -9.35 0.77 -1.57
N SER A 212 -8.95 1.95 -2.00
CA SER A 212 -9.06 2.39 -3.40
C SER A 212 -7.71 2.82 -3.94
N ALA A 213 -7.49 2.55 -5.23
CA ALA A 213 -6.34 3.08 -5.96
C ALA A 213 -6.77 3.48 -7.36
N VAL A 214 -6.26 4.61 -7.83
CA VAL A 214 -6.46 5.09 -9.20
C VAL A 214 -5.14 5.57 -9.76
N SER A 215 -4.92 5.34 -11.05
CA SER A 215 -3.77 5.90 -11.76
C SER A 215 -4.14 6.32 -13.17
N TYR A 216 -3.48 7.36 -13.64
CA TYR A 216 -3.54 7.85 -15.00
C TYR A 216 -2.13 8.12 -15.51
N SER A 217 -1.83 7.63 -16.70
CA SER A 217 -0.58 7.89 -17.39
C SER A 217 -0.88 8.45 -18.78
N ASP A 218 -0.35 9.63 -19.06
CA ASP A 218 -0.32 10.23 -20.38
C ASP A 218 1.04 10.01 -21.00
N SER A 219 1.08 9.43 -22.19
CA SER A 219 2.30 9.05 -22.89
C SER A 219 2.30 9.60 -24.31
N SER A 220 3.50 9.83 -24.86
CA SER A 220 3.67 10.31 -26.24
C SER A 220 3.06 9.38 -27.30
N ASP A 221 2.78 8.14 -26.96
CA ASP A 221 2.26 7.08 -27.83
C ASP A 221 0.88 6.54 -27.36
N GLY A 222 0.22 7.21 -26.38
CA GLY A 222 -1.10 6.83 -25.91
C GLY A 222 -1.34 7.10 -24.43
N SER A 223 -2.30 6.43 -23.83
CA SER A 223 -2.67 6.64 -22.44
C SER A 223 -2.97 5.34 -21.70
N GLN A 224 -2.87 5.36 -20.36
CA GLN A 224 -3.24 4.25 -19.49
C GLN A 224 -4.06 4.77 -18.32
N ARG A 225 -5.09 4.00 -17.96
CA ARG A 225 -5.94 4.25 -16.79
C ARG A 225 -6.10 2.96 -16.01
N ALA A 226 -5.98 3.04 -14.69
CA ALA A 226 -6.27 1.91 -13.83
C ALA A 226 -7.06 2.37 -12.61
N ALA A 227 -7.95 1.51 -12.14
CA ALA A 227 -8.71 1.72 -10.92
C ALA A 227 -8.87 0.40 -10.17
N LEU A 228 -8.76 0.47 -8.85
CA LEU A 228 -8.99 -0.62 -7.91
C LEU A 228 -9.90 -0.12 -6.80
N ILE A 229 -10.88 -0.92 -6.43
CA ILE A 229 -11.57 -0.82 -5.14
C ILE A 229 -11.66 -2.21 -4.53
N GLN A 230 -11.31 -2.34 -3.24
CA GLN A 230 -11.35 -3.63 -2.58
C GLN A 230 -11.65 -3.51 -1.09
N HIS A 231 -12.34 -4.52 -0.57
CA HIS A 231 -12.44 -4.84 0.84
C HIS A 231 -11.67 -6.15 1.05
N PRO A 232 -10.41 -6.11 1.50
CA PRO A 232 -9.59 -7.31 1.66
C PRO A 232 -10.00 -8.09 2.92
N PHE A 233 -9.48 -9.29 3.08
CA PHE A 233 -9.45 -9.95 4.39
C PHE A 233 -8.40 -9.28 5.29
N TYR A 234 -8.73 -8.12 5.83
CA TYR A 234 -7.82 -7.25 6.59
C TYR A 234 -7.49 -7.77 8.00
N SER A 235 -8.27 -8.73 8.50
CA SER A 235 -8.02 -9.39 9.79
C SER A 235 -8.36 -10.88 9.73
N LEU A 236 -7.94 -11.64 10.73
CA LEU A 236 -8.28 -13.05 10.86
C LEU A 236 -9.79 -13.27 11.05
N ASP A 237 -10.48 -12.31 11.66
CA ASP A 237 -11.93 -12.36 11.91
C ASP A 237 -12.76 -11.88 10.72
N THR A 238 -12.15 -11.33 9.67
CA THR A 238 -12.89 -10.85 8.49
C THR A 238 -13.56 -12.02 7.78
N THR A 239 -14.89 -11.94 7.62
CA THR A 239 -15.72 -13.02 7.07
C THR A 239 -15.95 -12.95 5.57
N TRP A 240 -15.68 -11.81 4.94
CA TRP A 240 -15.86 -11.63 3.51
C TRP A 240 -14.84 -10.67 2.91
N SER A 241 -14.61 -10.80 1.61
CA SER A 241 -13.79 -9.86 0.82
C SER A 241 -14.45 -9.59 -0.52
N ALA A 242 -14.13 -8.43 -1.10
CA ALA A 242 -14.55 -8.06 -2.46
C ALA A 242 -13.45 -7.25 -3.13
N LYS A 243 -13.27 -7.40 -4.44
CA LYS A 243 -12.32 -6.64 -5.25
C LYS A 243 -12.86 -6.40 -6.65
N ILE A 244 -12.73 -5.17 -7.12
CA ILE A 244 -12.98 -4.76 -8.49
C ILE A 244 -11.73 -4.07 -9.01
N VAL A 245 -11.25 -4.48 -10.17
CA VAL A 245 -10.12 -3.87 -10.88
C VAL A 245 -10.56 -3.53 -12.29
N GLY A 246 -10.20 -2.36 -12.76
CA GLY A 246 -10.32 -1.95 -14.16
C GLY A 246 -8.97 -1.42 -14.66
N LEU A 247 -8.56 -1.86 -15.84
CA LEU A 247 -7.39 -1.38 -16.56
C LEU A 247 -7.79 -1.11 -18.00
N SER A 248 -7.37 0.02 -18.53
CA SER A 248 -7.47 0.33 -19.95
C SER A 248 -6.22 1.05 -20.40
N PHE A 249 -5.68 0.66 -21.53
CA PHE A 249 -4.65 1.44 -22.19
C PHE A 249 -4.84 1.43 -23.71
N ASP A 250 -4.40 2.49 -24.33
CA ASP A 250 -4.16 2.61 -25.75
C ASP A 250 -2.71 3.04 -25.96
N ARG A 251 -2.04 2.44 -26.91
CA ARG A 251 -0.66 2.77 -27.24
C ARG A 251 -0.30 2.41 -28.68
N THR A 252 0.60 3.17 -29.26
CA THR A 252 1.25 2.81 -30.53
C THR A 252 2.46 1.92 -30.23
N VAL A 253 2.46 0.72 -30.78
CA VAL A 253 3.59 -0.22 -30.70
C VAL A 253 4.42 -0.13 -31.96
N SER A 254 5.72 0.15 -31.83
CA SER A 254 6.66 0.20 -32.93
C SER A 254 7.46 -1.11 -33.02
N ARG A 255 7.58 -1.66 -34.23
CA ARG A 255 8.45 -2.79 -34.53
C ARG A 255 9.72 -2.28 -35.19
N TYR A 256 10.86 -2.70 -34.66
CA TYR A 256 12.15 -2.23 -35.12
C TYR A 256 12.91 -3.33 -35.90
N ASN A 257 13.61 -2.91 -36.94
CA ASN A 257 14.62 -3.70 -37.62
C ASN A 257 15.89 -2.86 -37.80
N LEU A 258 17.01 -3.32 -37.26
CA LEU A 258 18.31 -2.63 -37.30
C LEU A 258 18.20 -1.16 -36.81
N GLY A 259 17.38 -0.90 -35.80
CA GLY A 259 17.19 0.44 -35.23
C GLY A 259 16.17 1.32 -35.96
N ASN A 260 15.64 0.90 -37.09
CA ASN A 260 14.60 1.62 -37.84
C ASN A 260 13.21 1.06 -37.55
N ILE A 261 12.21 1.93 -37.40
CA ILE A 261 10.81 1.52 -37.31
C ILE A 261 10.38 0.96 -38.66
N VAL A 262 10.02 -0.32 -38.71
CA VAL A 262 9.56 -0.99 -39.93
C VAL A 262 8.06 -1.17 -39.98
N ASP A 263 7.40 -1.10 -38.81
CA ASP A 263 5.95 -1.26 -38.70
C ASP A 263 5.44 -0.61 -37.42
N GLN A 264 4.19 -0.16 -37.40
CA GLN A 264 3.50 0.39 -36.25
C GLN A 264 2.03 -0.04 -36.25
N PHE A 265 1.49 -0.31 -35.06
CA PHE A 265 0.07 -0.58 -34.86
C PHE A 265 -0.39 -0.06 -33.52
N ASN A 266 -1.67 0.22 -33.40
CA ASN A 266 -2.29 0.60 -32.13
C ASN A 266 -2.76 -0.65 -31.39
N ASP A 267 -2.35 -0.78 -30.11
CA ASP A 267 -2.75 -1.82 -29.19
C ASP A 267 -3.65 -1.21 -28.13
N ASN A 268 -4.95 -1.50 -28.22
CA ASN A 268 -5.97 -1.05 -27.29
C ASN A 268 -6.40 -2.23 -26.43
N GLN A 269 -6.09 -2.15 -25.13
CA GLN A 269 -6.45 -3.20 -24.18
C GLN A 269 -7.41 -2.68 -23.11
N SER A 270 -8.38 -3.52 -22.75
CA SER A 270 -9.20 -3.35 -21.56
C SER A 270 -9.25 -4.65 -20.78
N ALA A 271 -9.02 -4.57 -19.47
CA ALA A 271 -9.10 -5.70 -18.57
C ALA A 271 -9.93 -5.33 -17.35
N TYR A 272 -10.84 -6.22 -16.95
CA TYR A 272 -11.69 -6.06 -15.78
C TYR A 272 -11.63 -7.33 -14.94
N GLU A 273 -11.52 -7.17 -13.65
CA GLU A 273 -11.54 -8.27 -12.69
C GLU A 273 -12.57 -7.98 -11.61
N LEU A 274 -13.40 -8.97 -11.32
CA LEU A 274 -14.30 -8.98 -10.18
C LEU A 274 -14.00 -10.23 -9.37
N SER A 275 -13.70 -10.08 -8.10
CA SER A 275 -13.49 -11.21 -7.19
C SER A 275 -14.08 -10.94 -5.82
N GLY A 276 -14.40 -12.01 -5.12
CA GLY A 276 -14.92 -11.98 -3.77
C GLY A 276 -14.49 -13.22 -2.99
N GLY A 277 -14.64 -13.17 -1.69
CA GLY A 277 -14.29 -14.29 -0.84
C GLY A 277 -15.15 -14.36 0.42
N LEU A 278 -15.23 -15.55 0.96
CA LEU A 278 -15.93 -15.86 2.20
C LEU A 278 -14.99 -16.55 3.17
N SER A 279 -15.19 -16.32 4.45
CA SER A 279 -14.43 -16.94 5.54
C SER A 279 -15.34 -17.16 6.74
N ASN A 280 -15.02 -18.17 7.53
CA ASN A 280 -15.67 -18.38 8.84
C ASN A 280 -15.02 -17.51 9.95
N GLY A 281 -14.04 -16.66 9.60
CA GLY A 281 -13.23 -15.95 10.58
C GLY A 281 -12.23 -16.87 11.29
N TYR A 282 -11.75 -16.43 12.45
CA TYR A 282 -10.79 -17.19 13.27
C TYR A 282 -11.54 -18.11 14.23
N ILE A 283 -11.38 -19.42 14.04
CA ILE A 283 -12.01 -20.48 14.86
C ILE A 283 -10.93 -21.51 15.22
N ASP A 284 -10.73 -21.78 16.52
CA ASP A 284 -9.84 -22.82 17.05
C ASP A 284 -8.42 -22.81 16.45
N GLY A 285 -7.83 -21.63 16.30
CA GLY A 285 -6.46 -21.48 15.76
C GLY A 285 -6.40 -21.41 14.22
N TRP A 286 -7.50 -21.51 13.52
CA TRP A 286 -7.54 -21.58 12.05
C TRP A 286 -8.41 -20.48 11.44
N THR A 287 -8.02 -20.04 10.25
CA THR A 287 -8.86 -19.21 9.37
C THR A 287 -8.90 -19.85 7.99
N ARG A 288 -10.10 -20.18 7.51
CA ARG A 288 -10.32 -20.75 6.16
C ARG A 288 -10.95 -19.67 5.29
N ARG A 289 -10.40 -19.47 4.09
CA ARG A 289 -10.84 -18.47 3.12
C ARG A 289 -11.05 -19.12 1.77
N TRP A 290 -12.20 -18.81 1.16
CA TRP A 290 -12.54 -19.22 -0.19
C TRP A 290 -12.65 -17.96 -1.02
N THR A 291 -11.95 -17.91 -2.15
CA THR A 291 -11.99 -16.76 -3.07
C THR A 291 -12.40 -17.24 -4.45
N PHE A 292 -13.28 -16.47 -5.09
CA PHE A 292 -13.76 -16.69 -6.43
C PHE A 292 -13.64 -15.40 -7.22
N GLY A 293 -13.37 -15.51 -8.51
CA GLY A 293 -13.25 -14.33 -9.35
C GLY A 293 -13.45 -14.67 -10.81
N MET A 294 -13.77 -13.62 -11.56
CA MET A 294 -13.82 -13.64 -13.01
C MET A 294 -13.00 -12.49 -13.55
N ARG A 295 -12.41 -12.71 -14.71
CA ARG A 295 -11.66 -11.72 -15.43
C ARG A 295 -12.11 -11.68 -16.88
N TYR A 296 -12.24 -10.47 -17.40
CA TYR A 296 -12.48 -10.19 -18.80
C TYR A 296 -11.31 -9.40 -19.36
N ASP A 297 -10.73 -9.88 -20.46
CA ASP A 297 -9.67 -9.21 -21.21
C ASP A 297 -10.11 -9.02 -22.65
N ARG A 298 -9.87 -7.82 -23.19
CA ARG A 298 -10.11 -7.47 -24.58
C ARG A 298 -8.89 -6.75 -25.13
N ASN A 299 -8.34 -7.30 -26.22
CA ASN A 299 -7.25 -6.68 -26.96
C ASN A 299 -7.70 -6.41 -28.39
N ILE A 300 -7.46 -5.21 -28.88
CA ILE A 300 -7.77 -4.78 -30.25
C ILE A 300 -6.53 -4.20 -30.84
N PHE A 301 -6.08 -4.79 -31.94
CA PHE A 301 -4.97 -4.28 -32.73
C PHE A 301 -5.53 -3.55 -33.97
N LEU A 302 -5.15 -2.29 -34.14
CA LEU A 302 -5.59 -1.47 -35.24
C LEU A 302 -4.39 -1.04 -36.08
N PRO A 303 -4.49 -1.07 -37.43
CA PRO A 303 -3.41 -0.57 -38.26
C PRO A 303 -3.23 0.94 -38.07
N THR A 304 -2.00 1.40 -38.06
CA THR A 304 -1.67 2.82 -38.18
C THR A 304 -1.63 3.19 -39.66
N PRO A 305 -2.00 4.43 -40.09
CA PRO A 305 -1.94 4.81 -41.48
C PRO A 305 -0.57 4.55 -42.10
N GLY A 306 -0.52 3.73 -43.15
CA GLY A 306 0.70 3.34 -43.86
C GLY A 306 1.38 2.05 -43.37
N THR A 307 0.80 1.33 -42.39
CA THR A 307 1.33 0.09 -41.85
C THR A 307 0.29 -1.06 -41.90
N SER A 308 0.74 -2.30 -41.81
CA SER A 308 -0.12 -3.48 -41.80
C SER A 308 -0.43 -3.87 -40.34
N THR A 309 -1.63 -4.44 -40.09
CA THR A 309 -1.94 -5.09 -38.81
C THR A 309 -1.06 -6.33 -38.64
N PRO A 310 -0.53 -6.62 -37.44
CA PRO A 310 0.16 -7.87 -37.18
C PRO A 310 -0.83 -9.02 -37.32
N THR A 311 -0.45 -10.05 -38.08
CA THR A 311 -1.17 -11.32 -38.25
C THR A 311 -0.91 -12.25 -37.08
#